data_c0b6f8ff6e938483a74775f0fea541c0
#
_entry.id   c0b6f8ff6e938483a74775f0fea541c0
#
_cell.length_a   1.000
_cell.length_b   1.000
_cell.length_c   1.000
_cell.angle_alpha   90.00
_cell.angle_beta   90.00
_cell.angle_gamma   90.00
#
_symmetry.space_group_name_H-M   'P 1'
#
loop_
_entity.id
_entity.type
_entity.pdbx_description
1 polymer ?
#
loop_
_entity_poly.entity_id
_entity_poly.type
_entity_poly.pdbx_seq_one_letter_code
_entity_poly.pdbx_strand_id
1 'polypeptide(L)'
;PKKNRIFYTYGKNNSFMIEKEKTIKLNCQKKTEKGKIFAVSASSKPSSLILDVLKKYNVSSYTPMHSSYKFCVIATGEFDFYAAKERAYEWDYAAGHAVAENAGAIISTLENKKFKYGKDDYKNLSLMIKRNEILDA
;
A
#
# COMPACT_ATOMS: atom_id res chain seq x y z
N PRO A 1 4.73 0.57 -17.43
CA PRO A 1 4.29 0.73 -18.83
C PRO A 1 2.85 0.35 -19.11
N LYS A 2 2.31 -0.74 -18.51
CA LYS A 2 0.93 -1.19 -18.83
C LYS A 2 -0.18 -0.15 -18.60
N LYS A 3 0.04 0.86 -17.74
CA LYS A 3 -0.94 1.90 -17.43
C LYS A 3 -0.46 3.31 -17.73
N ASN A 4 0.69 3.46 -18.41
CA ASN A 4 1.32 4.74 -18.75
C ASN A 4 1.46 5.67 -17.53
N ARG A 5 1.77 5.09 -16.36
CA ARG A 5 2.05 5.79 -15.10
C ARG A 5 3.47 5.52 -14.66
N ILE A 6 4.16 6.55 -14.21
CA ILE A 6 5.47 6.46 -13.56
C ILE A 6 5.31 7.02 -12.15
N PHE A 7 5.82 6.29 -11.17
CA PHE A 7 5.81 6.71 -9.77
C PHE A 7 7.25 6.87 -9.28
N TYR A 8 7.53 7.95 -8.58
CA TYR A 8 8.84 8.21 -8.00
C TYR A 8 8.75 9.05 -6.73
N THR A 9 9.82 9.02 -5.96
CA THR A 9 9.99 9.84 -4.76
C THR A 9 11.43 10.32 -4.64
N TYR A 10 11.61 11.51 -4.05
CA TYR A 10 12.93 12.07 -3.75
C TYR A 10 12.91 12.81 -2.39
N GLY A 11 12.99 12.08 -1.31
CA GLY A 11 12.99 12.65 0.03
C GLY A 11 11.61 12.74 0.67
N LYS A 12 11.59 13.18 1.91
CA LYS A 12 10.43 13.14 2.79
C LYS A 12 9.26 13.95 2.22
N ASN A 13 8.09 13.33 2.18
CA ASN A 13 6.83 13.92 1.70
C ASN A 13 6.84 14.36 0.23
N ASN A 14 7.73 13.79 -0.59
CA ASN A 14 7.86 14.13 -2.00
C ASN A 14 7.68 12.91 -2.90
N SER A 15 6.45 12.42 -3.01
CA SER A 15 6.06 11.37 -3.97
C SER A 15 5.21 11.92 -5.09
N PHE A 16 5.46 11.45 -6.29
CA PHE A 16 4.85 11.94 -7.53
C PHE A 16 4.44 10.80 -8.44
N MET A 17 3.44 11.10 -9.26
CA MET A 17 3.03 10.28 -10.40
C MET A 17 3.10 11.11 -11.68
N ILE A 18 3.65 10.53 -12.73
CA ILE A 18 3.53 11.08 -14.09
C ILE A 18 2.49 10.25 -14.82
N GLU A 19 1.47 10.90 -15.34
CA GLU A 19 0.43 10.31 -16.16
C GLU A 19 0.05 11.30 -17.28
N LYS A 20 0.03 10.82 -18.54
CA LYS A 20 -0.28 11.67 -19.71
C LYS A 20 0.52 12.98 -19.72
N GLU A 21 1.84 12.86 -19.52
CA GLU A 21 2.80 13.99 -19.48
C GLU A 21 2.59 14.99 -18.32
N LYS A 22 1.64 14.74 -17.43
CA LYS A 22 1.39 15.57 -16.26
C LYS A 22 2.04 14.96 -15.02
N THR A 23 2.77 15.79 -14.27
CA THR A 23 3.31 15.42 -12.95
C THR A 23 2.32 15.81 -11.87
N ILE A 24 1.94 14.83 -11.05
CA ILE A 24 0.96 14.99 -9.96
C ILE A 24 1.66 14.63 -8.65
N LYS A 25 1.65 15.55 -7.69
CA LYS A 25 2.12 15.27 -6.33
C LYS A 25 1.12 14.35 -5.61
N LEU A 26 1.62 13.29 -5.02
CA LEU A 26 0.81 12.32 -4.28
C LEU A 26 0.73 12.72 -2.80
N ASN A 27 -0.43 12.59 -2.21
CA ASN A 27 -0.69 12.92 -0.80
C ASN A 27 -1.55 11.89 -0.08
N CYS A 28 -1.74 10.71 -0.67
CA CYS A 28 -2.51 9.59 -0.12
C CYS A 28 -3.94 9.98 0.35
N GLN A 29 -4.54 10.98 -0.30
CA GLN A 29 -5.90 11.41 0.01
C GLN A 29 -6.93 10.51 -0.64
N LYS A 30 -7.99 10.19 0.11
CA LYS A 30 -9.09 9.37 -0.38
C LYS A 30 -9.78 10.01 -1.59
N LYS A 31 -9.84 9.27 -2.69
CA LYS A 31 -10.55 9.65 -3.92
C LYS A 31 -11.88 8.91 -4.11
N THR A 32 -12.16 7.92 -3.26
CA THR A 32 -13.36 7.08 -3.32
C THR A 32 -14.41 7.52 -2.30
N GLU A 33 -15.51 6.79 -2.17
CA GLU A 33 -16.62 7.11 -1.29
C GLU A 33 -16.17 7.34 0.17
N LYS A 34 -16.59 8.47 0.75
CA LYS A 34 -16.34 8.78 2.15
C LYS A 34 -16.98 7.71 3.05
N GLY A 35 -16.28 7.33 4.13
CA GLY A 35 -16.77 6.35 5.11
C GLY A 35 -16.61 4.89 4.70
N LYS A 36 -16.25 4.57 3.45
CA LYS A 36 -15.94 3.22 3.02
C LYS A 36 -14.44 3.03 2.89
N ILE A 37 -13.94 1.82 3.17
CA ILE A 37 -12.53 1.44 3.02
C ILE A 37 -12.44 0.39 1.92
N PHE A 38 -11.71 0.68 0.86
CA PHE A 38 -11.47 -0.21 -0.27
C PHE A 38 -10.04 -0.72 -0.24
N ALA A 39 -9.89 -2.04 -0.18
CA ALA A 39 -8.58 -2.67 -0.16
C ALA A 39 -8.16 -3.21 -1.53
N VAL A 40 -6.85 -3.32 -1.74
CA VAL A 40 -6.27 -4.21 -2.73
C VAL A 40 -5.82 -5.50 -2.05
N SER A 41 -5.85 -6.60 -2.77
CA SER A 41 -5.43 -7.90 -2.28
C SER A 41 -4.44 -8.55 -3.25
N ALA A 42 -3.51 -9.34 -2.75
CA ALA A 42 -2.60 -10.12 -3.60
C ALA A 42 -3.29 -11.32 -4.27
N SER A 43 -4.48 -11.70 -3.80
CA SER A 43 -5.23 -12.85 -4.27
C SER A 43 -6.73 -12.53 -4.33
N SER A 44 -7.44 -13.17 -5.26
CA SER A 44 -8.90 -13.19 -5.30
C SER A 44 -9.51 -14.00 -4.16
N LYS A 45 -8.70 -14.89 -3.55
CA LYS A 45 -9.06 -15.71 -2.39
C LYS A 45 -8.04 -15.49 -1.27
N PRO A 46 -8.13 -14.40 -0.50
CA PRO A 46 -7.24 -14.14 0.62
C PRO A 46 -7.36 -15.25 1.68
N SER A 47 -6.28 -15.47 2.43
CA SER A 47 -6.30 -16.42 3.55
C SER A 47 -7.20 -15.90 4.68
N SER A 48 -7.63 -16.83 5.57
CA SER A 48 -8.43 -16.49 6.76
C SER A 48 -7.80 -15.34 7.56
N LEU A 49 -6.49 -15.40 7.83
CA LEU A 49 -5.78 -14.34 8.54
C LEU A 49 -5.96 -12.97 7.87
N ILE A 50 -5.84 -12.90 6.55
CA ILE A 50 -6.01 -11.62 5.84
C ILE A 50 -7.48 -11.18 5.86
N LEU A 51 -8.43 -12.11 5.73
CA LEU A 51 -9.86 -11.79 5.85
C LEU A 51 -10.20 -11.24 7.24
N ASP A 52 -9.62 -11.81 8.30
CA ASP A 52 -9.80 -11.31 9.67
C ASP A 52 -9.23 -9.89 9.84
N VAL A 53 -8.06 -9.62 9.24
CA VAL A 53 -7.50 -8.26 9.23
C VAL A 53 -8.41 -7.28 8.49
N LEU A 54 -8.90 -7.64 7.30
CA LEU A 54 -9.82 -6.79 6.54
C LEU A 54 -11.10 -6.49 7.33
N LYS A 55 -11.66 -7.50 8.00
CA LYS A 55 -12.83 -7.35 8.88
C LYS A 55 -12.54 -6.44 10.06
N LYS A 56 -11.41 -6.63 10.75
CA LYS A 56 -10.97 -5.82 11.89
C LYS A 56 -10.91 -4.32 11.54
N TYR A 57 -10.48 -3.99 10.33
CA TYR A 57 -10.41 -2.60 9.84
C TYR A 57 -11.68 -2.14 9.11
N ASN A 58 -12.78 -2.88 9.18
CA ASN A 58 -14.05 -2.56 8.52
C ASN A 58 -13.91 -2.30 7.01
N VAL A 59 -13.04 -3.07 6.34
CA VAL A 59 -12.86 -2.97 4.90
C VAL A 59 -14.16 -3.35 4.20
N SER A 60 -14.66 -2.46 3.35
CA SER A 60 -15.96 -2.61 2.67
C SER A 60 -15.88 -3.61 1.51
N SER A 61 -14.75 -3.62 0.81
CA SER A 61 -14.48 -4.58 -0.28
C SER A 61 -12.99 -4.62 -0.60
N TYR A 62 -12.58 -5.65 -1.33
CA TYR A 62 -11.20 -5.76 -1.82
C TYR A 62 -11.17 -6.15 -3.31
N THR A 63 -10.14 -5.69 -4.00
CA THR A 63 -9.88 -5.97 -5.42
C THR A 63 -8.55 -6.69 -5.57
N PRO A 64 -8.50 -7.85 -6.25
CA PRO A 64 -7.24 -8.52 -6.55
C PRO A 64 -6.36 -7.66 -7.46
N MET A 65 -5.09 -7.56 -7.10
CA MET A 65 -4.11 -6.79 -7.88
C MET A 65 -2.72 -7.45 -7.75
N HIS A 66 -2.05 -7.63 -8.87
CA HIS A 66 -0.70 -8.17 -8.91
C HIS A 66 0.36 -7.07 -8.79
N SER A 67 1.58 -7.47 -8.47
CA SER A 67 2.78 -6.63 -8.40
C SER A 67 2.80 -5.58 -7.29
N SER A 68 3.91 -4.85 -7.18
CA SER A 68 4.12 -3.71 -6.28
C SER A 68 3.25 -2.49 -6.62
N TYR A 69 2.51 -2.51 -7.71
CA TYR A 69 1.52 -1.48 -8.07
C TYR A 69 0.48 -1.23 -6.97
N LYS A 70 0.24 -2.22 -6.09
CA LYS A 70 -0.60 -2.07 -4.88
C LYS A 70 -0.17 -0.90 -3.97
N PHE A 71 1.12 -0.68 -3.82
CA PHE A 71 1.64 0.48 -3.08
C PHE A 71 1.25 1.81 -3.75
N CYS A 72 1.36 1.84 -5.07
CA CYS A 72 1.10 3.04 -5.86
C CYS A 72 -0.37 3.46 -5.83
N VAL A 73 -1.32 2.52 -5.93
CA VAL A 73 -2.75 2.85 -5.90
C VAL A 73 -3.24 3.31 -4.53
N ILE A 74 -2.53 2.97 -3.46
CA ILE A 74 -2.78 3.54 -2.13
C ILE A 74 -2.17 4.95 -2.06
N ALA A 75 -0.95 5.13 -2.57
CA ALA A 75 -0.31 6.44 -2.65
C ALA A 75 -1.15 7.47 -3.42
N THR A 76 -1.86 7.06 -4.47
CA THR A 76 -2.79 7.92 -5.23
C THR A 76 -4.12 8.18 -4.52
N GLY A 77 -4.48 7.39 -3.51
CA GLY A 77 -5.79 7.42 -2.87
C GLY A 77 -6.91 6.71 -3.65
N GLU A 78 -6.58 5.97 -4.73
CA GLU A 78 -7.55 5.14 -5.46
C GLU A 78 -8.02 3.95 -4.63
N PHE A 79 -7.16 3.45 -3.74
CA PHE A 79 -7.46 2.45 -2.73
C PHE A 79 -6.95 2.91 -1.37
N ASP A 80 -7.43 2.27 -0.32
CA ASP A 80 -7.27 2.73 1.06
C ASP A 80 -6.39 1.80 1.90
N PHE A 81 -6.34 0.50 1.56
CA PHE A 81 -5.79 -0.52 2.42
C PHE A 81 -5.17 -1.69 1.65
N TYR A 82 -4.08 -2.24 2.17
CA TYR A 82 -3.49 -3.50 1.73
C TYR A 82 -2.90 -4.25 2.92
N ALA A 83 -3.15 -5.56 3.01
CA ALA A 83 -2.54 -6.44 3.97
C ALA A 83 -1.99 -7.70 3.30
N ALA A 84 -0.84 -8.16 3.76
CA ALA A 84 -0.19 -9.37 3.29
C ALA A 84 0.50 -10.13 4.42
N LYS A 85 0.48 -11.46 4.34
CA LYS A 85 1.37 -12.31 5.13
C LYS A 85 2.82 -12.11 4.70
N GLU A 86 3.74 -12.71 5.44
CA GLU A 86 5.13 -12.85 5.02
C GLU A 86 5.23 -13.41 3.61
N ARG A 87 5.83 -12.64 2.72
CA ARG A 87 6.02 -13.00 1.32
C ARG A 87 6.99 -12.06 0.65
N ALA A 88 7.55 -12.51 -0.47
CA ALA A 88 8.44 -11.71 -1.30
C ALA A 88 9.72 -11.26 -0.55
N TYR A 89 10.56 -10.55 -1.23
CA TYR A 89 11.83 -10.06 -0.71
C TYR A 89 11.84 -8.54 -0.60
N GLU A 90 12.80 -8.00 0.12
CA GLU A 90 12.91 -6.56 0.38
C GLU A 90 12.95 -5.74 -0.90
N TRP A 91 13.63 -6.21 -1.94
CA TRP A 91 13.69 -5.53 -3.25
C TRP A 91 12.35 -5.50 -4.01
N ASP A 92 11.41 -6.39 -3.70
CA ASP A 92 10.07 -6.37 -4.28
C ASP A 92 9.20 -5.24 -3.70
N TYR A 93 9.52 -4.77 -2.48
CA TYR A 93 8.72 -3.79 -1.76
C TYR A 93 9.37 -2.41 -1.65
N ALA A 94 10.69 -2.32 -1.60
CA ALA A 94 11.40 -1.11 -1.20
C ALA A 94 11.00 0.14 -2.01
N ALA A 95 10.93 0.05 -3.34
CA ALA A 95 10.55 1.18 -4.17
C ALA A 95 9.08 1.60 -3.96
N GLY A 96 8.16 0.64 -3.96
CA GLY A 96 6.74 0.91 -3.71
C GLY A 96 6.49 1.46 -2.30
N HIS A 97 7.17 0.90 -1.29
CA HIS A 97 7.14 1.39 0.09
C HIS A 97 7.57 2.87 0.16
N ALA A 98 8.71 3.21 -0.42
CA ALA A 98 9.19 4.59 -0.42
C ALA A 98 8.19 5.56 -1.07
N VAL A 99 7.57 5.18 -2.19
CA VAL A 99 6.54 5.99 -2.84
C VAL A 99 5.31 6.17 -1.93
N ALA A 100 4.79 5.10 -1.34
CA ALA A 100 3.58 5.15 -0.52
C ALA A 100 3.83 5.91 0.80
N GLU A 101 4.94 5.66 1.50
CA GLU A 101 5.30 6.35 2.72
C GLU A 101 5.47 7.85 2.52
N ASN A 102 6.17 8.25 1.46
CA ASN A 102 6.37 9.67 1.14
C ASN A 102 5.14 10.35 0.51
N ALA A 103 4.10 9.59 0.18
CA ALA A 103 2.76 10.10 -0.13
C ALA A 103 1.88 10.24 1.12
N GLY A 104 2.35 9.82 2.30
CA GLY A 104 1.64 9.92 3.56
C GLY A 104 0.92 8.66 4.01
N ALA A 105 1.08 7.52 3.34
CA ALA A 105 0.55 6.23 3.81
C ALA A 105 1.32 5.74 5.04
N ILE A 106 0.65 5.03 5.92
CA ILE A 106 1.25 4.33 7.06
C ILE A 106 1.58 2.91 6.66
N ILE A 107 2.82 2.49 6.89
CA ILE A 107 3.30 1.14 6.56
C ILE A 107 3.84 0.48 7.82
N SER A 108 3.33 -0.71 8.13
CA SER A 108 3.69 -1.50 9.30
C SER A 108 3.62 -2.99 9.03
N THR A 109 4.00 -3.81 9.99
CA THR A 109 3.59 -5.22 10.03
C THR A 109 2.12 -5.35 10.43
N LEU A 110 1.54 -6.55 10.32
CA LEU A 110 0.15 -6.80 10.78
C LEU A 110 -0.02 -6.59 12.29
N GLU A 111 1.08 -6.64 13.05
CA GLU A 111 1.13 -6.39 14.50
C GLU A 111 1.40 -4.91 14.83
N ASN A 112 1.25 -4.00 13.87
CA ASN A 112 1.53 -2.56 14.00
C ASN A 112 2.98 -2.22 14.41
N LYS A 113 3.94 -3.10 14.09
CA LYS A 113 5.36 -2.83 14.29
C LYS A 113 5.95 -2.13 13.06
N LYS A 114 7.00 -1.36 13.27
CA LYS A 114 7.74 -0.71 12.18
C LYS A 114 8.25 -1.75 11.18
N PHE A 115 7.96 -1.53 9.90
CA PHE A 115 8.52 -2.34 8.82
C PHE A 115 10.01 -2.07 8.66
N LYS A 116 10.83 -3.14 8.65
CA LYS A 116 12.30 -3.03 8.66
C LYS A 116 12.89 -3.66 7.41
N TYR A 117 13.98 -3.08 6.94
CA TYR A 117 14.86 -3.59 5.88
C TYR A 117 16.22 -3.96 6.44
N GLY A 118 17.02 -4.68 5.65
CA GLY A 118 18.35 -5.13 6.01
C GLY A 118 18.37 -6.37 6.89
N LYS A 119 17.41 -7.27 6.72
CA LYS A 119 17.39 -8.59 7.39
C LYS A 119 18.37 -9.55 6.71
N ASP A 120 18.89 -10.51 7.46
CA ASP A 120 19.94 -11.44 6.96
C ASP A 120 19.51 -12.24 5.72
N ASP A 121 18.26 -12.62 5.62
CA ASP A 121 17.68 -13.38 4.51
C ASP A 121 16.93 -12.51 3.49
N TYR A 122 16.85 -11.19 3.72
CA TYR A 122 16.12 -10.20 2.91
C TYR A 122 14.64 -10.53 2.69
N LYS A 123 14.05 -11.45 3.45
CA LYS A 123 12.63 -11.78 3.35
C LYS A 123 11.78 -10.75 4.06
N ASN A 124 10.66 -10.40 3.45
CA ASN A 124 9.71 -9.50 4.07
C ASN A 124 8.89 -10.20 5.16
N LEU A 125 8.68 -9.46 6.24
CA LEU A 125 7.68 -9.79 7.26
C LEU A 125 6.26 -9.56 6.69
N SER A 126 5.25 -9.79 7.52
CA SER A 126 3.88 -9.37 7.22
C SER A 126 3.83 -7.87 6.92
N LEU A 127 2.89 -7.45 6.11
CA LEU A 127 2.77 -6.06 5.67
C LEU A 127 1.34 -5.57 5.81
N MET A 128 1.20 -4.35 6.30
CA MET A 128 -0.02 -3.57 6.22
C MET A 128 0.31 -2.17 5.71
N ILE A 129 -0.46 -1.71 4.72
CA ILE A 129 -0.42 -0.34 4.21
C ILE A 129 -1.81 0.23 4.36
N LYS A 130 -1.91 1.41 4.94
CA LYS A 130 -3.19 2.11 5.08
C LYS A 130 -3.03 3.61 4.89
N ARG A 131 -4.10 4.29 4.47
CA ARG A 131 -4.15 5.74 4.52
C ARG A 131 -4.00 6.20 5.98
N ASN A 132 -3.39 7.35 6.18
CA ASN A 132 -3.14 7.91 7.51
C ASN A 132 -4.42 8.18 8.33
N GLU A 133 -5.56 8.36 7.67
CA GLU A 133 -6.86 8.58 8.31
C GLU A 133 -7.50 7.31 8.89
N ILE A 134 -6.99 6.12 8.51
CA ILE A 134 -7.48 4.84 9.03
C ILE A 134 -6.77 4.56 10.36
N LEU A 135 -7.52 4.65 11.44
CA LEU A 135 -7.01 4.40 12.78
C LEU A 135 -6.66 2.93 12.99
N ASP A 136 -5.79 2.66 13.95
CA ASP A 136 -5.48 1.31 14.38
C ASP A 136 -6.72 0.68 15.06
N ALA A 137 -7.02 -0.51 14.64
CA ALA A 137 -8.16 -1.26 15.16
C ALA A 137 -7.77 -2.11 16.37
#